data_146eed418b9fc2e1b5a465e96b6a5ec1
#
_entry.id   146eed418b9fc2e1b5a465e96b6a5ec1
#
_cell.length_a   1.000
_cell.length_b   1.000
_cell.length_c   1.000
_cell.angle_alpha   90.00
_cell.angle_beta   90.00
_cell.angle_gamma   90.00
#
_symmetry.space_group_name_H-M   'P 1'
#
loop_
_entity.id
_entity.type
_entity.pdbx_description
1 polymer ?
#
loop_
_entity_poly.entity_id
_entity_poly.type
_entity_poly.pdbx_seq_one_letter_code
_entity_poly.pdbx_strand_id
1 'polypeptide(L)'
;MGIDKGVRVLSELNIRIAGIFLVFMIILGPTLYIFDGFVQNTGYYLQNVIRLGFWTENYQQTDWQNNWTVFYWAWWISWSPFVGMFIARISRGRKVREFILGVLIIPSLLTFLWLSAFGGSGLYIELQGVAEIGGAVQENVATALFVLLEQFPWSFVSSSVGVILVIFFFVTSSDSGSLVVDSITSGGKLDAPVGQRIFWANAEGAVAAVLLLGGGLSALQTAAITTGLPFAFVLIIMCYSLYRGLNEEYDRELTLVQERDKKSYESTIRRIIQRQKKQEEEVNN
;
A
#
# COMPACT_ATOMS: atom_id res chain seq x y z
N MET A 1 2.82 -19.07 21.02
CA MET A 1 2.20 -17.80 20.60
C MET A 1 1.37 -18.09 19.38
N GLY A 2 0.14 -17.57 19.25
CA GLY A 2 -0.65 -17.79 18.02
C GLY A 2 0.01 -17.11 16.83
N ILE A 3 -0.19 -17.66 15.63
CA ILE A 3 0.40 -17.19 14.37
C ILE A 3 0.18 -15.69 14.20
N ASP A 4 -1.01 -15.16 14.51
CA ASP A 4 -1.36 -13.74 14.40
C ASP A 4 -0.49 -12.81 15.28
N LYS A 5 -0.07 -13.27 16.47
CA LYS A 5 0.84 -12.49 17.32
C LYS A 5 2.27 -12.47 16.78
N GLY A 6 2.73 -13.56 16.18
CA GLY A 6 4.07 -13.66 15.62
C GLY A 6 4.25 -12.75 14.41
N VAL A 7 3.31 -12.78 13.47
CA VAL A 7 3.32 -11.92 12.27
C VAL A 7 3.22 -10.43 12.64
N ARG A 8 2.39 -10.07 13.60
CA ARG A 8 2.29 -8.70 14.07
C ARG A 8 3.61 -8.19 14.66
N VAL A 9 4.26 -8.99 15.54
CA VAL A 9 5.57 -8.62 16.10
C VAL A 9 6.63 -8.48 15.03
N LEU A 10 6.64 -9.38 14.03
CA LEU A 10 7.57 -9.32 12.92
C LEU A 10 7.33 -8.06 12.06
N SER A 11 6.09 -7.71 11.77
CA SER A 11 5.74 -6.51 11.03
C SER A 11 6.12 -5.23 11.78
N GLU A 12 5.87 -5.16 13.09
CA GLU A 12 6.27 -4.02 13.93
C GLU A 12 7.79 -3.87 13.97
N LEU A 13 8.52 -4.98 14.07
CA LEU A 13 9.97 -4.99 14.05
C LEU A 13 10.51 -4.54 12.69
N ASN A 14 9.92 -5.04 11.60
CA ASN A 14 10.29 -4.68 10.24
C ASN A 14 10.16 -3.17 9.99
N ILE A 15 9.03 -2.56 10.36
CA ILE A 15 8.82 -1.11 10.24
C ILE A 15 9.85 -0.31 11.05
N ARG A 16 10.18 -0.76 12.27
CA ARG A 16 11.18 -0.10 13.11
C ARG A 16 12.56 -0.18 12.49
N ILE A 17 12.98 -1.36 12.03
CA ILE A 17 14.28 -1.55 11.36
C ILE A 17 14.33 -0.72 10.07
N ALA A 18 13.28 -0.74 9.25
CA ALA A 18 13.20 0.06 8.04
C ALA A 18 13.30 1.56 8.33
N GLY A 19 12.63 2.04 9.39
CA GLY A 19 12.72 3.43 9.84
C GLY A 19 14.13 3.81 10.29
N ILE A 20 14.80 2.96 11.07
CA ILE A 20 16.20 3.15 11.49
C ILE A 20 17.12 3.17 10.28
N PHE A 21 16.89 2.26 9.33
CA PHE A 21 17.70 2.17 8.10
C PHE A 21 17.50 3.39 7.20
N LEU A 22 16.30 3.93 7.11
CA LEU A 22 16.04 5.20 6.42
C LEU A 22 16.77 6.37 7.07
N VAL A 23 16.70 6.46 8.41
CA VAL A 23 17.43 7.50 9.18
C VAL A 23 18.94 7.37 8.99
N PHE A 24 19.47 6.14 9.02
CA PHE A 24 20.87 5.85 8.71
C PHE A 24 21.26 6.41 7.33
N MET A 25 20.48 6.13 6.29
CA MET A 25 20.74 6.64 4.94
C MET A 25 20.66 8.16 4.84
N ILE A 26 19.75 8.80 5.57
CA ILE A 26 19.63 10.26 5.58
C ILE A 26 20.82 10.92 6.29
N ILE A 27 21.29 10.34 7.40
CA ILE A 27 22.38 10.93 8.20
C ILE A 27 23.74 10.71 7.55
N LEU A 28 24.01 9.52 7.03
CA LEU A 28 25.31 9.17 6.45
C LEU A 28 25.39 9.43 4.94
N GLY A 29 24.27 9.58 4.29
CA GLY A 29 24.18 9.94 2.88
C GLY A 29 24.33 11.46 2.65
N PRO A 30 24.15 11.89 1.40
CA PRO A 30 24.19 13.30 1.04
C PRO A 30 22.88 14.00 1.49
N THR A 31 22.77 14.28 2.79
CA THR A 31 21.55 14.73 3.47
C THR A 31 20.85 15.89 2.75
N LEU A 32 21.59 16.94 2.38
CA LEU A 32 21.02 18.10 1.69
C LEU A 32 20.47 17.70 0.32
N TYR A 33 21.23 16.92 -0.44
CA TYR A 33 20.78 16.42 -1.75
C TYR A 33 19.52 15.54 -1.65
N ILE A 34 19.41 14.74 -0.59
CA ILE A 34 18.23 13.89 -0.33
C ILE A 34 16.99 14.78 -0.10
N PHE A 35 17.08 15.82 0.75
CA PHE A 35 15.94 16.68 1.04
C PHE A 35 15.59 17.61 -0.13
N ASP A 36 16.58 18.17 -0.81
CA ASP A 36 16.36 18.96 -2.02
C ASP A 36 15.69 18.10 -3.11
N GLY A 37 16.21 16.90 -3.31
CA GLY A 37 15.64 15.91 -4.24
C GLY A 37 14.22 15.50 -3.85
N PHE A 38 13.95 15.28 -2.57
CA PHE A 38 12.61 14.96 -2.08
C PHE A 38 11.59 16.05 -2.43
N VAL A 39 11.91 17.31 -2.16
CA VAL A 39 11.04 18.46 -2.46
C VAL A 39 10.86 18.63 -3.97
N GLN A 40 11.98 18.65 -4.70
CA GLN A 40 11.97 18.88 -6.16
C GLN A 40 11.25 17.75 -6.90
N ASN A 41 11.55 16.48 -6.60
CA ASN A 41 10.95 15.34 -7.27
C ASN A 41 9.47 15.21 -6.95
N THR A 42 9.06 15.49 -5.69
CA THR A 42 7.64 15.52 -5.31
C THR A 42 6.89 16.61 -6.07
N GLY A 43 7.45 17.81 -6.15
CA GLY A 43 6.87 18.92 -6.93
C GLY A 43 6.77 18.58 -8.41
N TYR A 44 7.82 18.03 -9.00
CA TYR A 44 7.83 17.58 -10.40
C TYR A 44 6.78 16.50 -10.67
N TYR A 45 6.70 15.50 -9.78
CA TYR A 45 5.69 14.43 -9.89
C TYR A 45 4.27 14.99 -9.88
N LEU A 46 3.95 15.85 -8.91
CA LEU A 46 2.61 16.45 -8.79
C LEU A 46 2.24 17.32 -10.02
N GLN A 47 3.20 18.03 -10.57
CA GLN A 47 2.99 18.84 -11.78
C GLN A 47 2.81 18.01 -13.04
N ASN A 48 3.46 16.86 -13.12
CA ASN A 48 3.53 16.05 -14.34
C ASN A 48 2.78 14.72 -14.26
N VAL A 49 2.07 14.42 -13.18
CA VAL A 49 1.43 13.11 -12.97
C VAL A 49 0.52 12.70 -14.13
N ILE A 50 -0.28 13.65 -14.68
CA ILE A 50 -1.17 13.39 -15.81
C ILE A 50 -0.34 13.09 -17.07
N ARG A 51 0.66 13.93 -17.36
CA ARG A 51 1.54 13.74 -18.52
C ARG A 51 2.28 12.40 -18.46
N LEU A 52 2.81 12.04 -17.30
CA LEU A 52 3.50 10.78 -17.09
C LEU A 52 2.58 9.58 -17.27
N GLY A 53 1.31 9.70 -16.86
CA GLY A 53 0.30 8.66 -17.04
C GLY A 53 -0.09 8.40 -18.50
N PHE A 54 0.06 9.38 -19.38
CA PHE A 54 -0.23 9.27 -20.82
C PHE A 54 1.02 9.11 -21.69
N TRP A 55 2.20 9.05 -21.10
CA TRP A 55 3.43 8.85 -21.86
C TRP A 55 3.59 7.38 -22.24
N THR A 56 3.65 7.11 -23.56
CA THR A 56 3.67 5.76 -24.13
C THR A 56 4.99 5.41 -24.83
N GLU A 57 5.99 6.28 -24.75
CA GLU A 57 7.32 6.12 -25.35
C GLU A 57 7.29 5.85 -26.88
N ASN A 58 6.21 6.18 -27.55
CA ASN A 58 5.97 5.83 -28.95
C ASN A 58 7.06 6.32 -29.93
N TYR A 59 7.76 7.41 -29.59
CA TYR A 59 8.77 8.03 -30.46
C TYR A 59 10.21 7.67 -30.05
N GLN A 60 10.44 7.22 -28.83
CA GLN A 60 11.79 6.96 -28.30
C GLN A 60 12.18 5.48 -28.37
N GLN A 61 11.24 4.57 -28.14
CA GLN A 61 11.37 3.11 -28.26
C GLN A 61 12.60 2.55 -27.51
N THR A 62 12.80 3.01 -26.25
CA THR A 62 13.92 2.58 -25.41
C THR A 62 13.56 1.38 -24.53
N ASP A 63 12.32 0.86 -24.60
CA ASP A 63 11.74 -0.16 -23.72
C ASP A 63 11.68 0.23 -22.23
N TRP A 64 12.00 1.49 -21.90
CA TRP A 64 11.93 1.97 -20.51
C TRP A 64 10.53 1.89 -19.97
N GLN A 65 9.52 2.29 -20.76
CA GLN A 65 8.12 2.23 -20.36
C GLN A 65 7.69 0.80 -20.04
N ASN A 66 8.05 -0.16 -20.88
CA ASN A 66 7.69 -1.57 -20.69
C ASN A 66 8.31 -2.14 -19.41
N ASN A 67 9.60 -1.87 -19.22
CA ASN A 67 10.38 -2.43 -18.11
C ASN A 67 10.04 -1.79 -16.76
N TRP A 68 9.57 -0.54 -16.74
CA TRP A 68 9.31 0.19 -15.51
C TRP A 68 7.83 0.54 -15.33
N THR A 69 7.23 1.32 -16.21
CA THR A 69 5.87 1.81 -16.04
C THR A 69 4.86 0.67 -16.14
N VAL A 70 4.90 -0.11 -17.21
CA VAL A 70 3.96 -1.22 -17.43
C VAL A 70 4.13 -2.28 -16.36
N PHE A 71 5.38 -2.63 -16.04
CA PHE A 71 5.67 -3.59 -14.99
C PHE A 71 5.11 -3.16 -13.63
N TYR A 72 5.43 -1.95 -13.15
CA TYR A 72 4.95 -1.47 -11.86
C TYR A 72 3.43 -1.33 -11.80
N TRP A 73 2.79 -0.79 -12.84
CA TRP A 73 1.33 -0.71 -12.91
C TRP A 73 0.67 -2.08 -12.91
N ALA A 74 1.16 -3.02 -13.73
CA ALA A 74 0.62 -4.37 -13.78
C ALA A 74 0.79 -5.10 -12.44
N TRP A 75 1.94 -4.96 -11.80
CA TRP A 75 2.18 -5.51 -10.46
C TRP A 75 1.19 -4.94 -9.44
N TRP A 76 1.06 -3.62 -9.35
CA TRP A 76 0.13 -2.99 -8.41
C TRP A 76 -1.32 -3.36 -8.69
N ILE A 77 -1.73 -3.42 -9.95
CA ILE A 77 -3.08 -3.85 -10.36
C ILE A 77 -3.33 -5.28 -9.92
N SER A 78 -2.40 -6.21 -10.20
CA SER A 78 -2.54 -7.61 -9.82
C SER A 78 -2.59 -7.81 -8.30
N TRP A 79 -1.83 -7.02 -7.56
CA TRP A 79 -1.72 -7.11 -6.11
C TRP A 79 -2.84 -6.37 -5.36
N SER A 80 -3.45 -5.35 -5.97
CA SER A 80 -4.42 -4.48 -5.31
C SER A 80 -5.66 -5.19 -4.74
N PRO A 81 -6.26 -6.23 -5.36
CA PRO A 81 -7.37 -6.94 -4.75
C PRO A 81 -7.00 -7.62 -3.44
N PHE A 82 -5.80 -8.20 -3.36
CA PHE A 82 -5.29 -8.86 -2.16
C PHE A 82 -5.04 -7.85 -1.04
N VAL A 83 -4.32 -6.79 -1.34
CA VAL A 83 -4.04 -5.70 -0.39
C VAL A 83 -5.32 -5.00 0.04
N GLY A 84 -6.24 -4.75 -0.91
CA GLY A 84 -7.53 -4.13 -0.62
C GLY A 84 -8.36 -4.94 0.37
N MET A 85 -8.44 -6.26 0.22
CA MET A 85 -9.14 -7.15 1.16
C MET A 85 -8.48 -7.15 2.54
N PHE A 86 -7.14 -7.20 2.60
CA PHE A 86 -6.40 -7.11 3.85
C PHE A 86 -6.64 -5.78 4.56
N ILE A 87 -6.48 -4.65 3.85
CA ILE A 87 -6.68 -3.31 4.41
C ILE A 87 -8.14 -3.12 4.86
N ALA A 88 -9.12 -3.60 4.09
CA ALA A 88 -10.53 -3.53 4.49
C ALA A 88 -10.78 -4.27 5.82
N ARG A 89 -10.14 -5.42 6.02
CA ARG A 89 -10.27 -6.20 7.25
C ARG A 89 -9.74 -5.47 8.49
N ILE A 90 -8.60 -4.78 8.36
CA ILE A 90 -7.97 -4.05 9.48
C ILE A 90 -8.55 -2.65 9.70
N SER A 91 -9.35 -2.15 8.75
CA SER A 91 -9.89 -0.78 8.77
C SER A 91 -11.31 -0.68 9.32
N ARG A 92 -11.85 -1.75 9.91
CA ARG A 92 -13.22 -1.75 10.49
C ARG A 92 -13.40 -0.60 11.48
N GLY A 93 -14.52 0.13 11.34
CA GLY A 93 -14.88 1.24 12.23
C GLY A 93 -14.18 2.57 11.94
N ARG A 94 -13.31 2.63 10.93
CA ARG A 94 -12.67 3.88 10.49
C ARG A 94 -13.58 4.65 9.51
N LYS A 95 -13.49 5.98 9.56
CA LYS A 95 -14.17 6.82 8.58
C LYS A 95 -13.47 6.73 7.22
N VAL A 96 -14.23 6.84 6.14
CA VAL A 96 -13.71 6.80 4.74
C VAL A 96 -12.58 7.82 4.55
N ARG A 97 -12.71 9.03 5.09
CA ARG A 97 -11.66 10.07 5.01
C ARG A 97 -10.35 9.62 5.67
N GLU A 98 -10.42 9.03 6.87
CA GLU A 98 -9.23 8.51 7.58
C GLU A 98 -8.58 7.36 6.83
N PHE A 99 -9.42 6.51 6.23
CA PHE A 99 -8.96 5.42 5.37
C PHE A 99 -8.18 5.95 4.16
N ILE A 100 -8.75 6.89 3.41
CA ILE A 100 -8.11 7.47 2.22
C ILE A 100 -6.79 8.15 2.59
N LEU A 101 -6.77 8.98 3.62
CA LEU A 101 -5.55 9.65 4.08
C LEU A 101 -4.47 8.65 4.52
N GLY A 102 -4.86 7.61 5.28
CA GLY A 102 -3.94 6.59 5.77
C GLY A 102 -3.37 5.70 4.67
N VAL A 103 -4.15 5.39 3.64
CA VAL A 103 -3.74 4.45 2.57
C VAL A 103 -3.04 5.15 1.41
N LEU A 104 -3.44 6.38 1.07
CA LEU A 104 -2.86 7.09 -0.08
C LEU A 104 -1.72 8.04 0.34
N ILE A 105 -1.95 8.93 1.29
CA ILE A 105 -1.02 10.04 1.54
C ILE A 105 0.21 9.57 2.31
N ILE A 106 0.02 8.87 3.42
CA ILE A 106 1.15 8.47 4.29
C ILE A 106 2.13 7.54 3.57
N PRO A 107 1.68 6.43 2.92
CA PRO A 107 2.60 5.55 2.21
C PRO A 107 3.27 6.24 1.01
N SER A 108 2.56 7.11 0.29
CA SER A 108 3.14 7.83 -0.85
C SER A 108 4.26 8.78 -0.43
N LEU A 109 4.05 9.58 0.62
CA LEU A 109 5.08 10.47 1.15
C LEU A 109 6.29 9.71 1.67
N LEU A 110 6.06 8.59 2.38
CA LEU A 110 7.14 7.72 2.85
C LEU A 110 7.92 7.12 1.68
N THR A 111 7.22 6.69 0.61
CA THR A 111 7.85 6.16 -0.61
C THR A 111 8.69 7.23 -1.30
N PHE A 112 8.20 8.46 -1.42
CA PHE A 112 8.97 9.56 -2.01
C PHE A 112 10.24 9.86 -1.21
N LEU A 113 10.14 9.88 0.12
CA LEU A 113 11.31 10.05 0.97
C LEU A 113 12.28 8.86 0.85
N TRP A 114 11.76 7.63 0.82
CA TRP A 114 12.57 6.42 0.63
C TRP A 114 13.33 6.43 -0.67
N LEU A 115 12.64 6.71 -1.78
CA LEU A 115 13.28 6.80 -3.10
C LEU A 115 14.30 7.94 -3.17
N SER A 116 14.03 9.07 -2.51
CA SER A 116 15.00 10.18 -2.44
C SER A 116 16.22 9.81 -1.60
N ALA A 117 16.04 9.07 -0.50
CA ALA A 117 17.14 8.66 0.36
C ALA A 117 18.03 7.61 -0.29
N PHE A 118 17.46 6.52 -0.82
CA PHE A 118 18.22 5.44 -1.43
C PHE A 118 18.55 5.72 -2.90
N GLY A 119 17.55 5.99 -3.72
CA GLY A 119 17.74 6.27 -5.15
C GLY A 119 18.50 7.57 -5.37
N GLY A 120 18.17 8.64 -4.64
CA GLY A 120 18.86 9.91 -4.69
C GLY A 120 20.32 9.80 -4.27
N SER A 121 20.64 9.04 -3.23
CA SER A 121 22.04 8.77 -2.84
C SER A 121 22.79 8.01 -3.91
N GLY A 122 22.17 7.01 -4.55
CA GLY A 122 22.78 6.28 -5.66
C GLY A 122 23.10 7.20 -6.84
N LEU A 123 22.15 8.03 -7.25
CA LEU A 123 22.37 9.03 -8.29
C LEU A 123 23.46 10.04 -7.93
N TYR A 124 23.51 10.50 -6.68
CA TYR A 124 24.55 11.41 -6.23
C TYR A 124 25.93 10.78 -6.34
N ILE A 125 26.10 9.54 -5.87
CA ILE A 125 27.36 8.80 -5.92
C ILE A 125 27.82 8.60 -7.36
N GLU A 126 26.91 8.21 -8.25
CA GLU A 126 27.16 8.07 -9.69
C GLU A 126 27.60 9.40 -10.32
N LEU A 127 26.86 10.49 -10.09
CA LEU A 127 27.16 11.81 -10.63
C LEU A 127 28.50 12.37 -10.12
N GLN A 128 28.91 12.02 -8.91
CA GLN A 128 30.22 12.40 -8.37
C GLN A 128 31.35 11.49 -8.86
N GLY A 129 31.06 10.45 -9.64
CA GLY A 129 32.05 9.50 -10.14
C GLY A 129 32.71 8.64 -9.06
N VAL A 130 32.03 8.44 -7.93
CA VAL A 130 32.54 7.63 -6.81
C VAL A 130 32.38 6.13 -7.08
N ALA A 131 31.25 5.73 -7.66
CA ALA A 131 30.97 4.34 -8.04
C ALA A 131 29.98 4.29 -9.20
N GLU A 132 30.06 3.21 -10.01
CA GLU A 132 29.18 2.95 -11.15
C GLU A 132 27.93 2.18 -10.70
N ILE A 133 26.99 2.87 -10.01
CA ILE A 133 25.74 2.27 -9.55
C ILE A 133 24.86 1.89 -10.75
N GLY A 134 24.83 2.74 -11.79
CA GLY A 134 24.09 2.49 -13.02
C GLY A 134 24.55 1.23 -13.75
N GLY A 135 25.84 0.97 -13.79
CA GLY A 135 26.41 -0.27 -14.34
C GLY A 135 25.93 -1.50 -13.56
N ALA A 136 25.98 -1.46 -12.24
CA ALA A 136 25.49 -2.54 -11.40
C ALA A 136 23.98 -2.81 -11.58
N VAL A 137 23.16 -1.75 -11.75
CA VAL A 137 21.72 -1.89 -12.05
C VAL A 137 21.49 -2.58 -13.38
N GLN A 138 22.27 -2.25 -14.40
CA GLN A 138 22.15 -2.88 -15.73
C GLN A 138 22.57 -4.34 -15.71
N GLU A 139 23.61 -4.68 -14.98
CA GLU A 139 24.09 -6.05 -14.85
C GLU A 139 23.12 -6.89 -13.99
N ASN A 140 22.75 -6.41 -12.81
CA ASN A 140 21.83 -7.11 -11.93
C ASN A 140 21.14 -6.15 -10.95
N VAL A 141 19.89 -5.81 -11.23
CA VAL A 141 19.08 -4.92 -10.38
C VAL A 141 19.02 -5.36 -8.92
N ALA A 142 19.06 -6.68 -8.65
CA ALA A 142 18.99 -7.21 -7.29
C ALA A 142 20.21 -6.87 -6.42
N THR A 143 21.36 -6.59 -7.02
CA THR A 143 22.60 -6.24 -6.30
C THR A 143 22.77 -4.74 -6.08
N ALA A 144 22.00 -3.89 -6.77
CA ALA A 144 22.16 -2.44 -6.77
C ALA A 144 22.14 -1.81 -5.36
N LEU A 145 21.27 -2.30 -4.47
CA LEU A 145 21.21 -1.84 -3.08
C LEU A 145 22.56 -2.10 -2.36
N PHE A 146 23.16 -3.27 -2.56
CA PHE A 146 24.40 -3.65 -1.88
C PHE A 146 25.58 -2.86 -2.40
N VAL A 147 25.66 -2.63 -3.70
CA VAL A 147 26.68 -1.76 -4.32
C VAL A 147 26.59 -0.33 -3.80
N LEU A 148 25.35 0.17 -3.60
CA LEU A 148 25.13 1.45 -2.94
C LEU A 148 25.65 1.44 -1.50
N LEU A 149 25.31 0.43 -0.71
CA LEU A 149 25.67 0.33 0.71
C LEU A 149 27.18 0.15 0.93
N GLU A 150 27.92 -0.41 -0.04
CA GLU A 150 29.38 -0.49 -0.01
C GLU A 150 30.06 0.88 0.02
N GLN A 151 29.38 1.93 -0.44
CA GLN A 151 29.90 3.29 -0.44
C GLN A 151 29.77 3.99 0.95
N PHE A 152 29.11 3.36 1.92
CA PHE A 152 28.86 3.90 3.26
C PHE A 152 29.69 3.18 4.34
N PRO A 153 29.98 3.87 5.46
CA PRO A 153 30.62 3.21 6.59
C PRO A 153 29.75 2.08 7.11
N TRP A 154 30.39 1.05 7.65
CA TRP A 154 29.75 -0.18 8.15
C TRP A 154 28.95 -0.95 7.09
N SER A 155 29.47 -0.99 5.85
CA SER A 155 28.80 -1.65 4.71
C SER A 155 28.35 -3.09 5.01
N PHE A 156 29.16 -3.88 5.71
CA PHE A 156 28.77 -5.22 6.13
C PHE A 156 27.52 -5.24 7.02
N VAL A 157 27.43 -4.32 7.98
CA VAL A 157 26.28 -4.21 8.90
C VAL A 157 25.04 -3.73 8.15
N SER A 158 25.17 -2.66 7.36
CA SER A 158 24.05 -2.10 6.60
C SER A 158 23.52 -3.09 5.55
N SER A 159 24.40 -3.83 4.87
CA SER A 159 24.01 -4.90 3.94
C SER A 159 23.31 -6.06 4.65
N SER A 160 23.79 -6.46 5.83
CA SER A 160 23.13 -7.49 6.63
C SER A 160 21.73 -7.04 7.08
N VAL A 161 21.57 -5.79 7.49
CA VAL A 161 20.26 -5.20 7.78
C VAL A 161 19.36 -5.19 6.56
N GLY A 162 19.90 -4.85 5.38
CA GLY A 162 19.18 -4.92 4.10
C GLY A 162 18.65 -6.33 3.80
N VAL A 163 19.46 -7.35 3.96
CA VAL A 163 19.05 -8.77 3.79
C VAL A 163 17.94 -9.14 4.78
N ILE A 164 18.09 -8.78 6.06
CA ILE A 164 17.07 -9.05 7.09
C ILE A 164 15.75 -8.37 6.74
N LEU A 165 15.79 -7.12 6.30
CA LEU A 165 14.61 -6.40 5.86
C LEU A 165 13.91 -7.08 4.69
N VAL A 166 14.65 -7.51 3.67
CA VAL A 166 14.10 -8.24 2.51
C VAL A 166 13.40 -9.51 2.97
N ILE A 167 14.03 -10.30 3.85
CA ILE A 167 13.44 -11.52 4.41
C ILE A 167 12.13 -11.20 5.16
N PHE A 168 12.14 -10.20 6.02
CA PHE A 168 10.97 -9.83 6.82
C PHE A 168 9.82 -9.29 5.95
N PHE A 169 10.13 -8.45 4.96
CA PHE A 169 9.14 -7.97 4.00
C PHE A 169 8.53 -9.11 3.19
N PHE A 170 9.35 -10.05 2.74
CA PHE A 170 8.86 -11.21 2.01
C PHE A 170 7.94 -12.07 2.87
N VAL A 171 8.36 -12.43 4.09
CA VAL A 171 7.56 -13.28 5.00
C VAL A 171 6.22 -12.62 5.35
N THR A 172 6.23 -11.33 5.69
CA THR A 172 5.00 -10.61 6.07
C THR A 172 4.06 -10.40 4.88
N SER A 173 4.61 -10.20 3.68
CA SER A 173 3.81 -10.06 2.45
C SER A 173 3.19 -11.40 2.03
N SER A 174 3.96 -12.48 2.08
CA SER A 174 3.48 -13.84 1.77
C SER A 174 2.39 -14.29 2.74
N ASP A 175 2.55 -14.03 4.05
CA ASP A 175 1.50 -14.37 5.04
C ASP A 175 0.20 -13.61 4.77
N SER A 176 0.30 -12.32 4.44
CA SER A 176 -0.87 -11.51 4.06
C SER A 176 -1.53 -11.99 2.76
N GLY A 177 -0.73 -12.36 1.77
CA GLY A 177 -1.20 -12.93 0.50
C GLY A 177 -1.92 -14.25 0.71
N SER A 178 -1.28 -15.17 1.40
CA SER A 178 -1.85 -16.50 1.72
C SER A 178 -3.18 -16.40 2.47
N LEU A 179 -3.30 -15.45 3.42
CA LEU A 179 -4.53 -15.20 4.16
C LEU A 179 -5.68 -14.75 3.26
N VAL A 180 -5.38 -13.95 2.23
CA VAL A 180 -6.40 -13.51 1.26
C VAL A 180 -6.80 -14.63 0.32
N VAL A 181 -5.82 -15.38 -0.22
CA VAL A 181 -6.09 -16.56 -1.07
C VAL A 181 -6.93 -17.59 -0.32
N ASP A 182 -6.59 -17.82 0.95
CA ASP A 182 -7.31 -18.70 1.85
C ASP A 182 -8.78 -18.26 2.03
N SER A 183 -9.01 -16.98 2.27
CA SER A 183 -10.36 -16.40 2.38
C SER A 183 -11.15 -16.52 1.08
N ILE A 184 -10.55 -16.27 -0.08
CA ILE A 184 -11.22 -16.40 -1.39
C ILE A 184 -11.61 -17.85 -1.65
N THR A 185 -10.68 -18.78 -1.43
CA THR A 185 -10.87 -20.21 -1.71
C THR A 185 -11.80 -20.92 -0.72
N SER A 186 -11.97 -20.35 0.48
CA SER A 186 -12.95 -20.82 1.46
C SER A 186 -14.34 -20.19 1.34
N GLY A 187 -14.60 -19.43 0.26
CA GLY A 187 -15.88 -18.77 0.03
C GLY A 187 -16.14 -17.57 0.95
N GLY A 188 -15.10 -16.86 1.33
CA GLY A 188 -15.17 -15.65 2.17
C GLY A 188 -15.15 -15.91 3.68
N LYS A 189 -14.86 -17.13 4.11
CA LYS A 189 -14.72 -17.44 5.54
C LYS A 189 -13.51 -16.73 6.13
N LEU A 190 -13.70 -16.09 7.29
CA LEU A 190 -12.63 -15.38 7.99
C LEU A 190 -11.72 -16.32 8.79
N ASP A 191 -12.24 -17.49 9.17
CA ASP A 191 -11.53 -18.50 9.98
C ASP A 191 -11.42 -19.80 9.16
N ALA A 192 -10.57 -19.76 8.13
CA ALA A 192 -10.28 -20.94 7.35
C ALA A 192 -9.35 -21.90 8.12
N PRO A 193 -9.40 -23.22 7.83
CA PRO A 193 -8.59 -24.22 8.51
C PRO A 193 -7.09 -23.94 8.34
N VAL A 194 -6.32 -24.10 9.42
CA VAL A 194 -4.85 -23.86 9.43
C VAL A 194 -4.13 -24.66 8.34
N GLY A 195 -4.57 -25.88 8.05
CA GLY A 195 -4.01 -26.72 6.99
C GLY A 195 -4.12 -26.10 5.60
N GLN A 196 -5.22 -25.42 5.30
CA GLN A 196 -5.44 -24.73 4.04
C GLN A 196 -4.50 -23.53 3.90
N ARG A 197 -4.30 -22.74 4.98
CA ARG A 197 -3.35 -21.63 5.00
C ARG A 197 -1.91 -22.12 4.77
N ILE A 198 -1.49 -23.18 5.43
CA ILE A 198 -0.18 -23.81 5.22
C ILE A 198 -0.02 -24.28 3.77
N PHE A 199 -1.06 -24.89 3.20
CA PHE A 199 -1.05 -25.30 1.80
C PHE A 199 -0.82 -24.14 0.85
N TRP A 200 -1.56 -23.04 0.99
CA TRP A 200 -1.44 -21.88 0.11
C TRP A 200 -0.08 -21.19 0.27
N ALA A 201 0.43 -21.01 1.48
CA ALA A 201 1.75 -20.43 1.71
C ALA A 201 2.87 -21.27 1.03
N ASN A 202 2.78 -22.59 1.12
CA ASN A 202 3.74 -23.46 0.42
C ASN A 202 3.57 -23.46 -1.10
N ALA A 203 2.31 -23.39 -1.58
CA ALA A 203 2.03 -23.34 -3.01
C ALA A 203 2.56 -22.04 -3.65
N GLU A 204 2.37 -20.89 -3.00
CA GLU A 204 2.94 -19.60 -3.42
C GLU A 204 4.47 -19.67 -3.50
N GLY A 205 5.13 -20.17 -2.46
CA GLY A 205 6.57 -20.35 -2.43
C GLY A 205 7.08 -21.30 -3.52
N ALA A 206 6.37 -22.41 -3.75
CA ALA A 206 6.72 -23.37 -4.80
C ALA A 206 6.59 -22.75 -6.21
N VAL A 207 5.52 -22.03 -6.49
CA VAL A 207 5.35 -21.32 -7.77
C VAL A 207 6.44 -20.27 -7.97
N ALA A 208 6.75 -19.48 -6.95
CA ALA A 208 7.84 -18.51 -7.03
C ALA A 208 9.19 -19.18 -7.29
N ALA A 209 9.49 -20.28 -6.61
CA ALA A 209 10.73 -21.04 -6.81
C ALA A 209 10.83 -21.62 -8.23
N VAL A 210 9.74 -22.21 -8.74
CA VAL A 210 9.71 -22.75 -10.11
C VAL A 210 9.94 -21.65 -11.15
N LEU A 211 9.30 -20.49 -11.00
CA LEU A 211 9.48 -19.36 -11.91
C LEU A 211 10.91 -18.84 -11.86
N LEU A 212 11.50 -18.70 -10.66
CA LEU A 212 12.88 -18.25 -10.49
C LEU A 212 13.89 -19.23 -11.09
N LEU A 213 13.69 -20.53 -10.90
CA LEU A 213 14.58 -21.56 -11.46
C LEU A 213 14.42 -21.71 -12.97
N GLY A 214 13.21 -21.49 -13.50
CA GLY A 214 12.94 -21.66 -14.93
C GLY A 214 13.31 -20.47 -15.82
N GLY A 215 13.24 -19.25 -15.29
CA GLY A 215 13.49 -18.04 -16.09
C GLY A 215 13.95 -16.83 -15.28
N GLY A 216 14.37 -17.04 -14.03
CA GLY A 216 14.88 -15.99 -13.15
C GLY A 216 13.82 -14.95 -12.77
N LEU A 217 14.30 -13.77 -12.40
CA LEU A 217 13.46 -12.64 -12.03
C LEU A 217 12.50 -12.24 -13.16
N SER A 218 12.95 -12.29 -14.41
CA SER A 218 12.16 -11.96 -15.60
C SER A 218 10.90 -12.83 -15.74
N ALA A 219 10.98 -14.13 -15.48
CA ALA A 219 9.81 -15.02 -15.51
C ALA A 219 8.79 -14.65 -14.42
N LEU A 220 9.25 -14.32 -13.22
CA LEU A 220 8.40 -13.88 -12.11
C LEU A 220 7.69 -12.56 -12.43
N GLN A 221 8.41 -11.60 -13.00
CA GLN A 221 7.86 -10.33 -13.44
C GLN A 221 6.82 -10.50 -14.55
N THR A 222 7.12 -11.34 -15.55
CA THR A 222 6.19 -11.63 -16.65
C THR A 222 4.91 -12.30 -16.14
N ALA A 223 4.99 -13.21 -15.19
CA ALA A 223 3.80 -13.81 -14.57
C ALA A 223 2.92 -12.76 -13.87
N ALA A 224 3.56 -11.82 -13.13
CA ALA A 224 2.85 -10.72 -12.48
C ALA A 224 2.16 -9.80 -13.50
N ILE A 225 2.85 -9.42 -14.59
CA ILE A 225 2.31 -8.56 -15.65
C ILE A 225 1.12 -9.24 -16.35
N THR A 226 1.24 -10.53 -16.67
CA THR A 226 0.19 -11.28 -17.36
C THR A 226 -1.12 -11.30 -16.58
N THR A 227 -1.08 -11.34 -15.26
CA THR A 227 -2.26 -11.28 -14.41
C THR A 227 -2.83 -9.86 -14.26
N GLY A 228 -2.06 -8.82 -14.56
CA GLY A 228 -2.46 -7.42 -14.43
C GLY A 228 -3.65 -7.05 -15.31
N LEU A 229 -3.68 -7.50 -16.56
CA LEU A 229 -4.76 -7.16 -17.49
C LEU A 229 -6.14 -7.68 -17.06
N PRO A 230 -6.34 -8.96 -16.72
CA PRO A 230 -7.61 -9.43 -16.17
C PRO A 230 -8.04 -8.69 -14.90
N PHE A 231 -7.09 -8.42 -14.00
CA PHE A 231 -7.40 -7.68 -12.77
C PHE A 231 -7.74 -6.21 -13.03
N ALA A 232 -7.25 -5.59 -14.09
CA ALA A 232 -7.65 -4.23 -14.45
C ALA A 232 -9.17 -4.13 -14.73
N PHE A 233 -9.74 -5.12 -15.42
CA PHE A 233 -11.20 -5.19 -15.63
C PHE A 233 -11.94 -5.36 -14.30
N VAL A 234 -11.44 -6.21 -13.42
CA VAL A 234 -12.03 -6.40 -12.08
C VAL A 234 -12.02 -5.09 -11.30
N LEU A 235 -10.92 -4.35 -11.32
CA LEU A 235 -10.81 -3.04 -10.64
C LEU A 235 -11.80 -2.01 -11.18
N ILE A 236 -12.03 -1.97 -12.49
CA ILE A 236 -13.04 -1.07 -13.08
C ILE A 236 -14.43 -1.40 -12.55
N ILE A 237 -14.78 -2.68 -12.49
CA ILE A 237 -16.05 -3.14 -11.91
C ILE A 237 -16.13 -2.78 -10.42
N MET A 238 -15.02 -2.93 -9.68
CA MET A 238 -14.93 -2.56 -8.26
C MET A 238 -15.12 -1.05 -8.05
N CYS A 239 -14.59 -0.20 -8.94
CA CYS A 239 -14.84 1.25 -8.87
C CYS A 239 -16.33 1.58 -8.98
N TYR A 240 -17.04 0.94 -9.92
CA TYR A 240 -18.48 1.10 -10.05
C TYR A 240 -19.23 0.60 -8.80
N SER A 241 -18.86 -0.57 -8.29
CA SER A 241 -19.46 -1.13 -7.08
C SER A 241 -19.24 -0.25 -5.85
N LEU A 242 -18.03 0.33 -5.72
CA LEU A 242 -17.70 1.25 -4.64
C LEU A 242 -18.54 2.53 -4.73
N TYR A 243 -18.64 3.14 -5.91
CA TYR A 243 -19.48 4.32 -6.13
C TYR A 243 -20.94 4.06 -5.71
N ARG A 244 -21.49 2.94 -6.17
CA ARG A 244 -22.85 2.53 -5.83
C ARG A 244 -23.03 2.30 -4.32
N GLY A 245 -22.12 1.56 -3.70
CA GLY A 245 -22.18 1.27 -2.27
C GLY A 245 -22.08 2.52 -1.39
N LEU A 246 -21.23 3.48 -1.77
CA LEU A 246 -21.12 4.75 -1.05
C LEU A 246 -22.39 5.60 -1.17
N ASN A 247 -23.03 5.62 -2.35
CA ASN A 247 -24.31 6.32 -2.52
C ASN A 247 -25.43 5.67 -1.71
N GLU A 248 -25.55 4.35 -1.74
CA GLU A 248 -26.55 3.61 -0.96
C GLU A 248 -26.38 3.87 0.56
N GLU A 249 -25.15 3.91 1.07
CA GLU A 249 -24.88 4.20 2.48
C GLU A 249 -25.19 5.66 2.84
N TYR A 250 -24.87 6.59 1.93
CA TYR A 250 -25.18 8.01 2.11
C TYR A 250 -26.70 8.24 2.18
N ASP A 251 -27.48 7.65 1.29
CA ASP A 251 -28.95 7.75 1.28
C ASP A 251 -29.57 7.14 2.55
N ARG A 252 -28.98 6.04 3.02
CA ARG A 252 -29.38 5.39 4.27
C ARG A 252 -29.09 6.31 5.48
N GLU A 253 -27.93 6.93 5.53
CA GLU A 253 -27.57 7.86 6.60
C GLU A 253 -28.51 9.07 6.62
N LEU A 254 -28.83 9.66 5.46
CA LEU A 254 -29.80 10.75 5.34
C LEU A 254 -31.16 10.35 5.86
N THR A 255 -31.65 9.16 5.51
CA THR A 255 -32.95 8.66 6.00
C THR A 255 -32.97 8.53 7.52
N LEU A 256 -31.89 7.99 8.11
CA LEU A 256 -31.77 7.86 9.58
C LEU A 256 -31.72 9.21 10.29
N VAL A 257 -31.05 10.20 9.71
CA VAL A 257 -31.02 11.58 10.23
C VAL A 257 -32.43 12.19 10.21
N GLN A 258 -33.14 12.09 9.07
CA GLN A 258 -34.50 12.61 8.93
C GLN A 258 -35.46 11.95 9.90
N GLU A 259 -35.39 10.64 10.11
CA GLU A 259 -36.21 9.96 11.11
C GLU A 259 -35.92 10.41 12.54
N ARG A 260 -34.65 10.63 12.87
CA ARG A 260 -34.23 11.13 14.18
C ARG A 260 -34.77 12.54 14.42
N ASP A 261 -34.63 13.40 13.42
CA ASP A 261 -35.13 14.79 13.50
C ASP A 261 -36.66 14.80 13.67
N LYS A 262 -37.38 13.99 12.86
CA LYS A 262 -38.84 13.84 12.99
C LYS A 262 -39.26 13.43 14.41
N LYS A 263 -38.62 12.39 14.98
CA LYS A 263 -38.89 11.96 16.36
C LYS A 263 -38.58 13.05 17.39
N SER A 264 -37.53 13.83 17.18
CA SER A 264 -37.18 14.97 18.03
C SER A 264 -38.24 16.06 18.00
N TYR A 265 -38.71 16.43 16.80
CA TYR A 265 -39.79 17.39 16.62
C TYR A 265 -41.09 16.90 17.27
N GLU A 266 -41.51 15.66 17.04
CA GLU A 266 -42.70 15.07 17.64
C GLU A 266 -42.63 15.09 19.20
N SER A 267 -41.48 14.76 19.75
CA SER A 267 -41.25 14.78 21.21
C SER A 267 -41.36 16.20 21.77
N THR A 268 -40.84 17.17 21.05
CA THR A 268 -40.90 18.59 21.43
C THR A 268 -42.31 19.13 21.40
N ILE A 269 -43.06 18.82 20.32
CA ILE A 269 -44.49 19.20 20.20
C ILE A 269 -45.28 18.58 21.33
N ARG A 270 -45.14 17.31 21.66
CA ARG A 270 -45.82 16.66 22.78
C ARG A 270 -45.55 17.36 24.12
N ARG A 271 -44.30 17.75 24.38
CA ARG A 271 -43.96 18.51 25.60
C ARG A 271 -44.61 19.87 25.66
N ILE A 272 -44.70 20.59 24.55
CA ILE A 272 -45.37 21.90 24.48
C ILE A 272 -46.86 21.73 24.77
N ILE A 273 -47.55 20.78 24.14
CA ILE A 273 -48.97 20.51 24.36
C ILE A 273 -49.23 20.10 25.80
N GLN A 274 -48.40 19.29 26.43
CA GLN A 274 -48.54 18.92 27.83
C GLN A 274 -48.38 20.12 28.78
N ARG A 275 -47.45 21.03 28.50
CA ARG A 275 -47.26 22.25 29.27
C ARG A 275 -48.46 23.19 29.16
N GLN A 276 -49.01 23.36 27.96
CA GLN A 276 -50.20 24.20 27.74
C GLN A 276 -51.41 23.65 28.49
N LYS A 277 -51.68 22.35 28.41
CA LYS A 277 -52.77 21.71 29.15
C LYS A 277 -52.62 21.89 30.66
N LYS A 278 -51.40 21.77 31.20
CA LYS A 278 -51.17 21.97 32.63
C LYS A 278 -51.40 23.42 33.09
N GLN A 279 -51.02 24.38 32.24
CA GLN A 279 -51.29 25.80 32.48
C GLN A 279 -52.78 26.13 32.42
N GLU A 280 -53.56 25.56 31.51
CA GLU A 280 -54.97 25.69 31.39
C GLU A 280 -55.71 25.10 32.62
N GLU A 281 -55.28 23.98 33.15
CA GLU A 281 -55.80 23.36 34.37
C GLU A 281 -55.47 24.17 35.61
N GLU A 282 -54.28 24.81 35.69
CA GLU A 282 -53.90 25.70 36.79
C GLU A 282 -54.67 27.06 36.80
N VAL A 283 -55.15 27.54 35.66
CA VAL A 283 -55.92 28.77 35.52
C VAL A 283 -57.44 28.55 35.82
N ASN A 284 -57.93 27.32 35.60
CA ASN A 284 -59.33 26.97 35.80
C ASN A 284 -59.67 26.43 37.22
N ASN A 285 -58.67 26.29 38.11
CA ASN A 285 -58.78 25.95 39.50
C ASN A 285 -58.53 27.21 40.41
#